data_8cf20b745428eeb86114cdfbdde5e430
#
_entry.id   8cf20b745428eeb86114cdfbdde5e430
#
_cell.length_a   1.000
_cell.length_b   1.000
_cell.length_c   1.000
_cell.angle_alpha   90.00
_cell.angle_beta   90.00
_cell.angle_gamma   90.00
#
_symmetry.space_group_name_H-M   'P 1'
#
loop_
_entity.id
_entity.type
_entity.pdbx_description
1 polymer ?
#
loop_
_entity_poly.entity_id
_entity_poly.type
_entity_poly.pdbx_seq_one_letter_code
_entity_poly.pdbx_strand_id
1 'polypeptide(L)'
;MSETQQKTVTHPKPAPIVLGAVAFGKPKPTTRDHPLSSDESCDRLLKLFYDRGGRELDTARVYQNGNCEGVLGRLDIAKKIRIATKYNPTLPGDPEKQLNESLEALKQDSVPIFYLHMPATEINLEDTLASVQAGYEAGKFEEFGLSNFPAWQVVEICQYCQRKGFVLPTVYQGVYNALNRT
;
A
#
# COMPACT_ATOMS: atom_id res chain seq x y z
N MET A 1 -18.97 -39.71 38.63
CA MET A 1 -17.71 -39.11 38.19
C MET A 1 -18.02 -38.23 36.98
N SER A 2 -17.98 -36.93 37.19
CA SER A 2 -18.32 -35.95 36.18
C SER A 2 -17.04 -35.58 35.41
N GLU A 3 -16.96 -35.95 34.13
CA GLU A 3 -15.86 -35.51 33.22
C GLU A 3 -16.04 -34.03 32.94
N THR A 4 -15.13 -33.24 33.48
CA THR A 4 -15.03 -31.81 33.18
C THR A 4 -14.42 -31.66 31.80
N GLN A 5 -15.26 -31.41 30.77
CA GLN A 5 -14.79 -31.05 29.43
C GLN A 5 -14.00 -29.72 29.50
N GLN A 6 -12.68 -29.80 29.38
CA GLN A 6 -11.83 -28.62 29.17
C GLN A 6 -12.20 -28.00 27.81
N LYS A 7 -12.86 -26.85 27.83
CA LYS A 7 -13.02 -26.00 26.63
C LYS A 7 -11.65 -25.53 26.17
N THR A 8 -11.17 -26.04 25.05
CA THR A 8 -10.00 -25.52 24.35
C THR A 8 -10.28 -24.08 23.95
N VAL A 9 -9.59 -23.13 24.56
CA VAL A 9 -9.64 -21.71 24.17
C VAL A 9 -8.88 -21.60 22.85
N THR A 10 -9.59 -21.48 21.75
CA THR A 10 -8.99 -21.17 20.45
C THR A 10 -8.63 -19.68 20.45
N HIS A 11 -7.34 -19.37 20.53
CA HIS A 11 -6.86 -18.01 20.32
C HIS A 11 -7.09 -17.63 18.84
N PRO A 12 -7.62 -16.41 18.57
CA PRO A 12 -7.72 -15.93 17.19
C PRO A 12 -6.33 -15.88 16.55
N LYS A 13 -6.25 -16.24 15.28
CA LYS A 13 -4.99 -16.09 14.54
C LYS A 13 -4.54 -14.63 14.62
N PRO A 14 -3.24 -14.36 14.88
CA PRO A 14 -2.73 -13.00 14.87
C PRO A 14 -3.00 -12.35 13.49
N ALA A 15 -3.31 -11.06 13.50
CA ALA A 15 -3.49 -10.30 12.27
C ALA A 15 -2.19 -10.33 11.43
N PRO A 16 -2.28 -10.41 10.11
CA PRO A 16 -1.11 -10.35 9.25
C PRO A 16 -0.38 -9.02 9.44
N ILE A 17 0.95 -9.08 9.43
CA ILE A 17 1.81 -7.89 9.54
C ILE A 17 2.21 -7.47 8.12
N VAL A 18 1.94 -6.20 7.77
CA VAL A 18 2.40 -5.55 6.55
C VAL A 18 3.61 -4.68 6.89
N LEU A 19 4.72 -4.83 6.16
CA LEU A 19 5.91 -4.01 6.37
C LEU A 19 5.82 -2.70 5.58
N GLY A 20 5.89 -1.55 6.26
CA GLY A 20 5.97 -0.24 5.61
C GLY A 20 7.38 0.05 5.09
N ALA A 21 7.49 0.45 3.82
CA ALA A 21 8.77 0.68 3.14
C ALA A 21 9.16 2.17 3.03
N VAL A 22 8.49 3.08 3.73
CA VAL A 22 8.71 4.54 3.60
C VAL A 22 10.18 4.98 3.75
N ALA A 23 10.98 4.21 4.50
CA ALA A 23 12.39 4.49 4.75
C ALA A 23 13.34 3.75 3.78
N PHE A 24 12.84 3.00 2.78
CA PHE A 24 13.72 2.26 1.88
C PHE A 24 14.29 3.16 0.79
N GLY A 25 15.62 3.14 0.65
CA GLY A 25 16.34 3.90 -0.34
C GLY A 25 17.11 5.10 0.21
N LYS A 26 17.79 5.82 -0.68
CA LYS A 26 18.57 6.99 -0.31
C LYS A 26 17.66 8.14 0.10
N PRO A 27 17.94 8.78 1.23
CA PRO A 27 17.22 9.97 1.65
C PRO A 27 17.42 11.12 0.65
N LYS A 28 16.66 12.17 0.79
CA LYS A 28 16.90 13.45 0.09
C LYS A 28 18.33 13.93 0.40
N PRO A 29 18.98 14.68 -0.51
CA PRO A 29 20.36 15.18 -0.30
C PRO A 29 20.58 15.93 1.02
N THR A 30 19.50 16.48 1.60
CA THR A 30 19.53 17.27 2.83
C THR A 30 19.34 16.46 4.11
N THR A 31 19.09 15.16 4.02
CA THR A 31 18.89 14.27 5.18
C THR A 31 20.15 13.44 5.45
N ARG A 32 20.37 13.07 6.71
CA ARG A 32 21.46 12.16 7.09
C ARG A 32 21.17 10.77 6.55
N ASP A 33 22.23 10.01 6.25
CA ASP A 33 22.11 8.58 5.97
C ASP A 33 21.42 7.87 7.14
N HIS A 34 20.56 6.93 6.81
CA HIS A 34 19.85 6.11 7.78
C HIS A 34 20.06 4.62 7.46
N PRO A 35 19.71 3.72 8.39
CA PRO A 35 20.04 2.29 8.26
C PRO A 35 19.53 1.60 7.00
N LEU A 36 18.50 2.13 6.33
CA LEU A 36 17.89 1.54 5.13
C LEU A 36 18.18 2.36 3.85
N SER A 37 19.25 3.14 3.81
CA SER A 37 19.61 3.96 2.65
C SER A 37 20.33 3.18 1.54
N SER A 38 20.82 1.96 1.80
CA SER A 38 21.46 1.10 0.80
C SER A 38 20.59 -0.10 0.40
N ASP A 39 20.74 -0.57 -0.84
CA ASP A 39 20.04 -1.77 -1.33
C ASP A 39 20.36 -3.01 -0.47
N GLU A 40 21.61 -3.14 0.03
CA GLU A 40 22.03 -4.25 0.89
C GLU A 40 21.29 -4.28 2.23
N SER A 41 21.13 -3.12 2.87
CA SER A 41 20.42 -3.04 4.15
C SER A 41 18.93 -3.29 3.99
N CYS A 42 18.34 -2.83 2.89
CA CYS A 42 16.96 -3.13 2.53
C CYS A 42 16.75 -4.62 2.26
N ASP A 43 17.62 -5.25 1.46
CA ASP A 43 17.58 -6.68 1.17
C ASP A 43 17.67 -7.53 2.43
N ARG A 44 18.60 -7.21 3.34
CA ARG A 44 18.76 -7.91 4.62
C ARG A 44 17.50 -7.82 5.48
N LEU A 45 16.87 -6.64 5.56
CA LEU A 45 15.62 -6.49 6.32
C LEU A 45 14.48 -7.27 5.69
N LEU A 46 14.33 -7.23 4.35
CA LEU A 46 13.29 -7.97 3.64
C LEU A 46 13.46 -9.49 3.78
N LYS A 47 14.69 -9.99 3.70
CA LYS A 47 14.98 -11.41 3.96
C LYS A 47 14.57 -11.82 5.37
N LEU A 48 14.95 -11.02 6.37
CA LEU A 48 14.58 -11.27 7.76
C LEU A 48 13.06 -11.28 7.96
N PHE A 49 12.34 -10.34 7.33
CA PHE A 49 10.89 -10.26 7.38
C PHE A 49 10.24 -11.48 6.71
N TYR A 50 10.72 -11.83 5.51
CA TYR A 50 10.22 -12.98 4.76
C TYR A 50 10.45 -14.30 5.49
N ASP A 51 11.65 -14.51 6.06
CA ASP A 51 12.02 -15.74 6.81
C ASP A 51 11.18 -15.92 8.08
N ARG A 52 10.65 -14.80 8.63
CA ARG A 52 9.69 -14.82 9.76
C ARG A 52 8.22 -14.89 9.35
N GLY A 53 7.94 -15.21 8.10
CA GLY A 53 6.58 -15.40 7.61
C GLY A 53 5.90 -14.13 7.07
N GLY A 54 6.60 -12.99 7.01
CA GLY A 54 6.11 -11.78 6.36
C GLY A 54 5.91 -11.97 4.86
N ARG A 55 4.79 -11.47 4.31
CA ARG A 55 4.43 -11.67 2.90
C ARG A 55 3.92 -10.42 2.22
N GLU A 56 3.65 -9.37 2.96
CA GLU A 56 3.06 -8.14 2.44
C GLU A 56 3.91 -6.93 2.81
N LEU A 57 4.09 -6.04 1.85
CA LEU A 57 4.84 -4.81 1.97
C LEU A 57 4.02 -3.66 1.38
N ASP A 58 4.11 -2.50 2.00
CA ASP A 58 3.42 -1.29 1.63
C ASP A 58 4.42 -0.19 1.24
N THR A 59 4.30 0.32 0.02
CA THR A 59 5.07 1.45 -0.48
C THR A 59 4.17 2.55 -1.02
N ALA A 60 4.74 3.57 -1.62
CA ALA A 60 4.04 4.63 -2.33
C ALA A 60 4.96 5.33 -3.32
N ARG A 61 4.38 5.87 -4.40
CA ARG A 61 5.11 6.61 -5.43
C ARG A 61 5.94 7.77 -4.89
N VAL A 62 5.45 8.44 -3.83
CA VAL A 62 6.12 9.60 -3.23
C VAL A 62 7.29 9.24 -2.31
N TYR A 63 7.42 7.98 -1.86
CA TYR A 63 8.43 7.61 -0.87
C TYR A 63 9.85 7.74 -1.42
N GLN A 64 10.70 8.43 -0.67
CA GLN A 64 12.08 8.74 -1.05
C GLN A 64 12.21 9.40 -2.45
N ASN A 65 11.23 10.25 -2.82
CA ASN A 65 11.12 10.88 -4.15
C ASN A 65 11.03 9.86 -5.31
N GLY A 66 10.28 8.77 -5.11
CA GLY A 66 10.14 7.67 -6.06
C GLY A 66 11.25 6.62 -6.00
N ASN A 67 12.34 6.86 -5.26
CA ASN A 67 13.46 5.93 -5.19
C ASN A 67 13.14 4.66 -4.39
N CYS A 68 12.18 4.69 -3.48
CA CYS A 68 11.75 3.53 -2.70
C CYS A 68 11.29 2.37 -3.60
N GLU A 69 10.41 2.62 -4.55
CA GLU A 69 9.94 1.62 -5.50
C GLU A 69 11.08 1.12 -6.41
N GLY A 70 11.98 2.01 -6.82
CA GLY A 70 13.16 1.64 -7.60
C GLY A 70 14.13 0.71 -6.83
N VAL A 71 14.30 0.90 -5.52
CA VAL A 71 15.05 -0.03 -4.66
C VAL A 71 14.36 -1.38 -4.64
N LEU A 72 13.06 -1.42 -4.35
CA LEU A 72 12.29 -2.67 -4.29
C LEU A 72 12.35 -3.44 -5.62
N GLY A 73 12.24 -2.75 -6.75
CA GLY A 73 12.32 -3.38 -8.08
C GLY A 73 13.70 -3.96 -8.44
N ARG A 74 14.76 -3.59 -7.71
CA ARG A 74 16.12 -4.17 -7.88
C ARG A 74 16.37 -5.37 -6.99
N LEU A 75 15.59 -5.57 -5.93
CA LEU A 75 15.80 -6.63 -4.94
C LEU A 75 15.04 -7.90 -5.29
N ASP A 76 15.75 -9.02 -5.48
CA ASP A 76 15.11 -10.30 -5.82
C ASP A 76 14.17 -10.82 -4.73
N ILE A 77 14.45 -10.51 -3.46
CA ILE A 77 13.57 -10.90 -2.35
C ILE A 77 12.22 -10.20 -2.44
N ALA A 78 12.17 -8.98 -2.94
CA ALA A 78 10.92 -8.23 -3.09
C ALA A 78 9.94 -8.91 -4.05
N LYS A 79 10.43 -9.65 -5.06
CA LYS A 79 9.61 -10.45 -5.99
C LYS A 79 8.82 -11.58 -5.31
N LYS A 80 9.18 -11.94 -4.07
CA LYS A 80 8.51 -12.98 -3.27
C LYS A 80 7.50 -12.41 -2.28
N ILE A 81 7.36 -11.10 -2.25
CA ILE A 81 6.50 -10.35 -1.31
C ILE A 81 5.45 -9.60 -2.13
N ARG A 82 4.21 -9.62 -1.68
CA ARG A 82 3.12 -8.83 -2.29
C ARG A 82 3.34 -7.36 -1.94
N ILE A 83 3.48 -6.50 -2.94
CA ILE A 83 3.82 -5.08 -2.73
C ILE A 83 2.64 -4.22 -3.15
N ALA A 84 2.01 -3.56 -2.20
CA ALA A 84 0.99 -2.54 -2.45
C ALA A 84 1.63 -1.18 -2.68
N THR A 85 1.04 -0.35 -3.56
CA THR A 85 1.49 1.03 -3.79
C THR A 85 0.35 2.04 -3.79
N LYS A 86 0.67 3.33 -3.89
CA LYS A 86 -0.29 4.42 -3.72
C LYS A 86 -0.06 5.56 -4.71
N TYR A 87 -1.15 6.05 -5.28
CA TYR A 87 -1.22 7.35 -5.93
C TYR A 87 -1.07 8.48 -4.92
N ASN A 88 -0.28 9.48 -5.24
CA ASN A 88 -0.16 10.67 -4.41
C ASN A 88 -0.56 11.94 -5.20
N PRO A 89 -1.61 12.68 -4.76
CA PRO A 89 -2.12 13.84 -5.48
C PRO A 89 -1.14 15.03 -5.53
N THR A 90 -0.07 15.03 -4.74
CA THR A 90 0.95 16.09 -4.77
C THR A 90 2.01 15.87 -5.85
N LEU A 91 2.00 14.74 -6.52
CA LEU A 91 2.89 14.42 -7.64
C LEU A 91 2.18 14.66 -8.98
N PRO A 92 2.93 14.95 -10.05
CA PRO A 92 2.35 15.10 -11.38
C PRO A 92 1.70 13.82 -11.91
N GLY A 93 0.61 13.97 -12.64
CA GLY A 93 -0.10 12.88 -13.31
C GLY A 93 -1.30 12.38 -12.50
N ASP A 94 -2.17 11.71 -13.20
CA ASP A 94 -3.36 11.05 -12.66
C ASP A 94 -3.02 9.68 -12.03
N PRO A 95 -3.97 9.01 -11.39
CA PRO A 95 -3.76 7.69 -10.79
C PRO A 95 -3.22 6.64 -11.74
N GLU A 96 -3.74 6.56 -12.97
CA GLU A 96 -3.28 5.56 -13.93
C GLU A 96 -1.82 5.79 -14.35
N LYS A 97 -1.44 7.04 -14.62
CA LYS A 97 -0.07 7.38 -14.96
C LYS A 97 0.89 7.04 -13.83
N GLN A 98 0.58 7.45 -12.59
CA GLN A 98 1.44 7.16 -11.44
C GLN A 98 1.51 5.65 -11.15
N LEU A 99 0.42 4.90 -11.36
CA LEU A 99 0.42 3.44 -11.25
C LEU A 99 1.38 2.81 -12.27
N ASN A 100 1.35 3.26 -13.52
CA ASN A 100 2.27 2.77 -14.56
C ASN A 100 3.73 3.04 -14.19
N GLU A 101 4.04 4.24 -13.72
CA GLU A 101 5.37 4.59 -13.23
C GLU A 101 5.81 3.74 -12.04
N SER A 102 4.88 3.41 -11.12
CA SER A 102 5.13 2.52 -9.99
C SER A 102 5.41 1.09 -10.45
N LEU A 103 4.61 0.56 -11.36
CA LEU A 103 4.80 -0.79 -11.93
C LEU A 103 6.15 -0.93 -12.64
N GLU A 104 6.53 0.07 -13.42
CA GLU A 104 7.85 0.14 -14.07
C GLU A 104 8.98 0.14 -13.03
N ALA A 105 8.88 0.99 -12.00
CA ALA A 105 9.88 1.08 -10.93
C ALA A 105 10.00 -0.20 -10.12
N LEU A 106 8.88 -0.85 -9.81
CA LEU A 106 8.79 -2.12 -9.09
C LEU A 106 9.16 -3.34 -9.97
N LYS A 107 9.20 -3.17 -11.29
CA LYS A 107 9.37 -4.27 -12.28
C LYS A 107 8.30 -5.36 -12.11
N GLN A 108 7.04 -4.95 -11.95
CA GLN A 108 5.87 -5.80 -11.82
C GLN A 108 4.81 -5.40 -12.84
N ASP A 109 4.01 -6.37 -13.31
CA ASP A 109 2.91 -6.14 -14.23
C ASP A 109 1.64 -5.65 -13.51
N SER A 110 1.49 -6.01 -12.23
CA SER A 110 0.36 -5.62 -11.37
C SER A 110 0.76 -5.57 -9.90
N VAL A 111 -0.07 -4.93 -9.08
CA VAL A 111 0.06 -4.89 -7.61
C VAL A 111 -1.18 -5.46 -6.94
N PRO A 112 -1.07 -6.06 -5.74
CA PRO A 112 -2.24 -6.58 -5.01
C PRO A 112 -3.21 -5.48 -4.60
N ILE A 113 -2.72 -4.32 -4.16
CA ILE A 113 -3.56 -3.22 -3.72
C ILE A 113 -3.00 -1.90 -4.25
N PHE A 114 -3.87 -1.10 -4.86
CA PHE A 114 -3.58 0.27 -5.26
C PHE A 114 -4.42 1.25 -4.46
N TYR A 115 -3.76 2.18 -3.75
CA TYR A 115 -4.43 3.14 -2.87
C TYR A 115 -4.48 4.54 -3.47
N LEU A 116 -5.55 5.28 -3.17
CA LEU A 116 -5.45 6.74 -3.08
C LEU A 116 -4.83 7.09 -1.71
N HIS A 117 -3.66 7.76 -1.73
CA HIS A 117 -2.82 7.97 -0.54
C HIS A 117 -3.43 8.94 0.47
N MET A 118 -4.14 9.94 -0.02
CA MET A 118 -4.81 10.96 0.78
C MET A 118 -5.84 11.70 -0.06
N PRO A 119 -6.83 12.34 0.57
CA PRO A 119 -7.74 13.24 -0.13
C PRO A 119 -6.98 14.47 -0.66
N ALA A 120 -7.50 15.03 -1.77
CA ALA A 120 -7.03 16.29 -2.35
C ALA A 120 -8.23 17.16 -2.64
N THR A 121 -8.17 18.42 -2.21
CA THR A 121 -9.25 19.39 -2.40
C THR A 121 -9.24 20.05 -3.79
N GLU A 122 -8.09 20.01 -4.46
CA GLU A 122 -7.84 20.72 -5.74
C GLU A 122 -8.00 19.80 -6.96
N ILE A 123 -8.27 18.50 -6.74
CA ILE A 123 -8.37 17.50 -7.80
C ILE A 123 -9.81 17.02 -7.91
N ASN A 124 -10.31 16.93 -9.14
CA ASN A 124 -11.63 16.37 -9.39
C ASN A 124 -11.67 14.88 -8.97
N LEU A 125 -12.50 14.58 -7.98
CA LEU A 125 -12.64 13.22 -7.46
C LEU A 125 -13.20 12.25 -8.52
N GLU A 126 -14.14 12.72 -9.36
CA GLU A 126 -14.74 11.87 -10.39
C GLU A 126 -13.72 11.46 -11.46
N ASP A 127 -12.87 12.40 -11.91
CA ASP A 127 -11.79 12.11 -12.86
C ASP A 127 -10.75 11.18 -12.24
N THR A 128 -10.42 11.38 -10.95
CA THR A 128 -9.54 10.50 -10.19
C THR A 128 -10.07 9.07 -10.14
N LEU A 129 -11.36 8.89 -9.83
CA LEU A 129 -11.98 7.57 -9.76
C LEU A 129 -12.12 6.92 -11.14
N ALA A 130 -12.35 7.70 -12.19
CA ALA A 130 -12.35 7.19 -13.57
C ALA A 130 -10.96 6.68 -13.98
N SER A 131 -9.88 7.39 -13.60
CA SER A 131 -8.50 6.95 -13.83
C SER A 131 -8.13 5.70 -13.03
N VAL A 132 -8.61 5.58 -11.78
CA VAL A 132 -8.48 4.35 -10.99
C VAL A 132 -9.18 3.18 -11.70
N GLN A 133 -10.41 3.39 -12.17
CA GLN A 133 -11.19 2.38 -12.91
C GLN A 133 -10.45 1.89 -14.16
N ALA A 134 -9.86 2.79 -14.94
CA ALA A 134 -9.08 2.43 -16.12
C ALA A 134 -7.90 1.49 -15.76
N GLY A 135 -7.18 1.78 -14.67
CA GLY A 135 -6.11 0.91 -14.16
C GLY A 135 -6.63 -0.46 -13.72
N TYR A 136 -7.81 -0.51 -13.10
CA TYR A 136 -8.44 -1.77 -12.70
C TYR A 136 -8.86 -2.62 -13.90
N GLU A 137 -9.53 -2.05 -14.89
CA GLU A 137 -9.95 -2.72 -16.12
C GLU A 137 -8.75 -3.24 -16.93
N ALA A 138 -7.62 -2.53 -16.85
CA ALA A 138 -6.37 -2.98 -17.44
C ALA A 138 -5.66 -4.10 -16.63
N GLY A 139 -6.23 -4.56 -15.50
CA GLY A 139 -5.67 -5.62 -14.67
C GLY A 139 -4.40 -5.25 -13.91
N LYS A 140 -4.15 -3.95 -13.72
CA LYS A 140 -2.92 -3.45 -13.08
C LYS A 140 -2.92 -3.55 -11.56
N PHE A 141 -4.06 -3.84 -10.94
CA PHE A 141 -4.17 -4.12 -9.51
C PHE A 141 -5.39 -5.00 -9.21
N GLU A 142 -5.37 -5.68 -8.04
CA GLU A 142 -6.44 -6.60 -7.61
C GLU A 142 -7.50 -5.89 -6.77
N GLU A 143 -7.08 -5.08 -5.79
CA GLU A 143 -7.96 -4.38 -4.85
C GLU A 143 -7.71 -2.87 -4.85
N PHE A 144 -8.81 -2.11 -4.71
CA PHE A 144 -8.76 -0.66 -4.55
C PHE A 144 -8.78 -0.28 -3.07
N GLY A 145 -7.84 0.59 -2.65
CA GLY A 145 -7.72 1.06 -1.28
C GLY A 145 -7.84 2.58 -1.12
N LEU A 146 -8.28 3.00 0.05
CA LEU A 146 -8.27 4.40 0.47
C LEU A 146 -7.38 4.56 1.70
N SER A 147 -6.64 5.68 1.76
CA SER A 147 -5.77 5.99 2.89
C SER A 147 -5.96 7.44 3.35
N ASN A 148 -6.09 7.65 4.67
CA ASN A 148 -6.25 8.97 5.27
C ASN A 148 -7.54 9.74 4.89
N PHE A 149 -8.51 9.11 4.28
CA PHE A 149 -9.79 9.72 3.95
C PHE A 149 -10.69 9.80 5.19
N PRO A 150 -11.40 10.91 5.42
CA PRO A 150 -12.41 10.96 6.48
C PRO A 150 -13.60 10.03 6.13
N ALA A 151 -14.28 9.50 7.14
CA ALA A 151 -15.33 8.50 6.96
C ALA A 151 -16.46 8.95 6.00
N TRP A 152 -16.85 10.23 6.06
CA TRP A 152 -17.88 10.75 5.17
C TRP A 152 -17.47 10.71 3.70
N GLN A 153 -16.19 10.96 3.40
CA GLN A 153 -15.67 10.92 2.03
C GLN A 153 -15.49 9.48 1.54
N VAL A 154 -15.15 8.54 2.43
CA VAL A 154 -15.17 7.10 2.10
C VAL A 154 -16.57 6.69 1.63
N VAL A 155 -17.63 7.09 2.35
CA VAL A 155 -19.01 6.81 1.96
C VAL A 155 -19.36 7.44 0.60
N GLU A 156 -18.96 8.68 0.37
CA GLU A 156 -19.17 9.38 -0.91
C GLU A 156 -18.52 8.62 -2.08
N ILE A 157 -17.25 8.20 -1.93
CA ILE A 157 -16.51 7.42 -2.93
C ILE A 157 -17.21 6.09 -3.18
N CYS A 158 -17.58 5.35 -2.13
CA CYS A 158 -18.26 4.07 -2.27
C CYS A 158 -19.57 4.22 -3.05
N GLN A 159 -20.39 5.22 -2.70
CA GLN A 159 -21.66 5.48 -3.37
C GLN A 159 -21.46 5.91 -4.83
N TYR A 160 -20.44 6.73 -5.12
CA TYR A 160 -20.12 7.12 -6.48
C TYR A 160 -19.69 5.89 -7.32
N CYS A 161 -18.74 5.11 -6.84
CA CYS A 161 -18.28 3.90 -7.51
C CYS A 161 -19.44 2.91 -7.76
N GLN A 162 -20.31 2.71 -6.75
CA GLN A 162 -21.46 1.83 -6.88
C GLN A 162 -22.43 2.31 -7.98
N ARG A 163 -22.74 3.62 -8.04
CA ARG A 163 -23.62 4.18 -9.07
C ARG A 163 -23.05 4.09 -10.48
N LYS A 164 -21.72 4.19 -10.62
CA LYS A 164 -21.01 4.11 -11.91
C LYS A 164 -20.63 2.71 -12.34
N GLY A 165 -20.79 1.70 -11.47
CA GLY A 165 -20.30 0.34 -11.73
C GLY A 165 -18.77 0.26 -11.70
N PHE A 166 -18.10 1.15 -10.98
CA PHE A 166 -16.66 1.16 -10.79
C PHE A 166 -16.22 0.20 -9.69
N VAL A 167 -14.93 -0.18 -9.69
CA VAL A 167 -14.32 -0.95 -8.61
C VAL A 167 -14.55 -0.26 -7.26
N LEU A 168 -15.05 -0.99 -6.28
CA LEU A 168 -15.29 -0.49 -4.93
C LEU A 168 -13.99 -0.51 -4.10
N PRO A 169 -13.74 0.48 -3.25
CA PRO A 169 -12.68 0.38 -2.28
C PRO A 169 -13.03 -0.70 -1.24
N THR A 170 -12.12 -1.66 -1.07
CA THR A 170 -12.25 -2.80 -0.13
C THR A 170 -11.26 -2.73 1.01
N VAL A 171 -10.24 -1.86 0.90
CA VAL A 171 -9.17 -1.72 1.88
C VAL A 171 -9.06 -0.29 2.37
N TYR A 172 -8.92 -0.12 3.67
CA TYR A 172 -8.66 1.19 4.28
C TYR A 172 -7.36 1.17 5.09
N GLN A 173 -6.49 2.16 4.85
CA GLN A 173 -5.26 2.38 5.61
C GLN A 173 -5.32 3.72 6.34
N GLY A 174 -5.34 3.68 7.65
CA GLY A 174 -5.35 4.87 8.51
C GLY A 174 -4.37 4.78 9.67
N VAL A 175 -4.24 5.86 10.42
CA VAL A 175 -3.42 5.90 11.62
C VAL A 175 -4.09 5.06 12.71
N TYR A 176 -3.38 4.04 13.20
CA TYR A 176 -3.82 3.24 14.34
C TYR A 176 -2.62 2.89 15.23
N ASN A 177 -2.66 3.33 16.47
CA ASN A 177 -1.60 3.07 17.45
C ASN A 177 -2.15 3.15 18.90
N ALA A 178 -1.28 3.08 19.90
CA ALA A 178 -1.70 3.13 21.30
C ALA A 178 -2.44 4.42 21.71
N LEU A 179 -2.16 5.53 21.04
CA LEU A 179 -2.73 6.86 21.31
C LEU A 179 -3.88 7.23 20.37
N ASN A 180 -3.89 6.69 19.16
CA ASN A 180 -4.89 6.99 18.13
C ASN A 180 -5.56 5.70 17.65
N ARG A 181 -6.86 5.58 17.92
CA ARG A 181 -7.68 4.39 17.61
C ARG A 181 -9.03 4.75 16.97
N THR A 182 -9.13 5.93 16.39
CA THR A 182 -10.36 6.42 15.75
C THR A 182 -10.38 6.01 14.29
#